data_c5e74baf9994c34565d79914095f7332
#
_entry.id   c5e74baf9994c34565d79914095f7332
#
_cell.length_a   1.000
_cell.length_b   1.000
_cell.length_c   1.000
_cell.angle_alpha   90.00
_cell.angle_beta   90.00
_cell.angle_gamma   90.00
#
_symmetry.space_group_name_H-M   'P 1'
#
loop_
_entity.id
_entity.type
_entity.pdbx_description
1 polymer ?
#
loop_
_entity_poly.entity_id
_entity_poly.type
_entity_poly.pdbx_seq_one_letter_code
_entity_poly.pdbx_strand_id
1 'polypeptide(L)'
;MAQAHLTMPVVAVIGAKGGVGKTTVAANLGTSLAEAGHPVLAIDLDPQNALRFHLALDRTACECGLAGALAGRASWTQAMQPGRGGLVLLPFGAIDDEHQIELERQLADHPGWLADTLARFRLPPETLVLLDTPPGPSVYLQQALRVAHLSVVTVLPDAGSFATLPLVDRMVEKYCRGRPDFVASVCLVNQVDAGKRLNRDVLQALRHELGDRLLGVVHQDQAVCEALASATDVRRYAPFSQAAEDFLQCARQVLRRLAPAAPSAEIRRP
;
A
#
# COMPACT_ATOMS: atom_id res chain seq x y z
N MET A 1 14.65 -22.67 3.05
CA MET A 1 15.49 -21.52 2.64
C MET A 1 15.23 -20.38 3.62
N ALA A 2 16.27 -19.79 4.22
CA ALA A 2 16.10 -18.65 5.12
C ALA A 2 15.54 -17.47 4.29
N GLN A 3 14.45 -16.89 4.75
CA GLN A 3 13.84 -15.70 4.13
C GLN A 3 14.82 -14.52 4.29
N ALA A 4 15.07 -13.78 3.22
CA ALA A 4 15.94 -12.60 3.30
C ALA A 4 15.34 -11.61 4.30
N HIS A 5 16.11 -11.24 5.33
CA HIS A 5 15.68 -10.26 6.32
C HIS A 5 15.77 -8.88 5.68
N LEU A 6 14.62 -8.26 5.38
CA LEU A 6 14.58 -6.91 4.84
C LEU A 6 14.84 -5.90 5.97
N THR A 7 15.77 -4.99 5.75
CA THR A 7 16.13 -3.95 6.74
C THR A 7 15.24 -2.71 6.65
N MET A 8 14.57 -2.51 5.49
CA MET A 8 13.67 -1.40 5.26
C MET A 8 12.21 -1.78 5.58
N PRO A 9 11.39 -0.88 6.15
CA PRO A 9 9.97 -1.15 6.41
C PRO A 9 9.16 -1.28 5.12
N VAL A 10 8.31 -2.30 5.04
CA VAL A 10 7.43 -2.57 3.90
C VAL A 10 5.97 -2.49 4.35
N VAL A 11 5.19 -1.66 3.66
CA VAL A 11 3.75 -1.48 3.88
C VAL A 11 2.99 -1.97 2.66
N ALA A 12 2.06 -2.92 2.82
CA ALA A 12 1.19 -3.39 1.75
C ALA A 12 -0.21 -2.78 1.89
N VAL A 13 -0.66 -2.07 0.86
CA VAL A 13 -2.05 -1.59 0.76
C VAL A 13 -2.87 -2.67 0.06
N ILE A 14 -3.81 -3.25 0.78
CA ILE A 14 -4.57 -4.44 0.36
C ILE A 14 -6.08 -4.23 0.48
N GLY A 15 -6.87 -5.10 -0.12
CA GLY A 15 -8.32 -5.10 0.04
C GLY A 15 -8.99 -6.25 -0.73
N ALA A 16 -10.09 -6.77 -0.21
CA ALA A 16 -10.78 -7.90 -0.80
C ALA A 16 -11.60 -7.52 -2.05
N LYS A 17 -12.02 -6.25 -2.16
CA LYS A 17 -12.91 -5.77 -3.23
C LYS A 17 -12.19 -4.81 -4.18
N GLY A 18 -12.63 -4.81 -5.45
CA GLY A 18 -12.32 -3.75 -6.39
C GLY A 18 -13.05 -2.45 -6.05
N GLY A 19 -12.51 -1.30 -6.47
CA GLY A 19 -13.16 0.00 -6.32
C GLY A 19 -13.14 0.62 -4.91
N VAL A 20 -12.50 -0.01 -3.91
CA VAL A 20 -12.38 0.55 -2.56
C VAL A 20 -11.36 1.69 -2.46
N GLY A 21 -10.61 1.96 -3.52
CA GLY A 21 -9.62 3.05 -3.58
C GLY A 21 -8.22 2.67 -3.07
N LYS A 22 -7.80 1.42 -3.15
CA LYS A 22 -6.45 0.97 -2.74
C LYS A 22 -5.35 1.82 -3.36
N THR A 23 -5.33 1.93 -4.69
CA THR A 23 -4.35 2.72 -5.45
C THR A 23 -4.35 4.19 -5.04
N THR A 24 -5.54 4.78 -4.83
CA THR A 24 -5.68 6.15 -4.32
C THR A 24 -5.08 6.28 -2.91
N VAL A 25 -5.35 5.31 -2.03
CA VAL A 25 -4.78 5.25 -0.68
C VAL A 25 -3.26 5.09 -0.76
N ALA A 26 -2.76 4.16 -1.58
CA ALA A 26 -1.32 3.95 -1.75
C ALA A 26 -0.62 5.23 -2.25
N ALA A 27 -1.15 5.89 -3.27
CA ALA A 27 -0.59 7.12 -3.80
C ALA A 27 -0.52 8.24 -2.74
N ASN A 28 -1.65 8.51 -2.08
CA ASN A 28 -1.74 9.62 -1.14
C ASN A 28 -1.02 9.35 0.20
N LEU A 29 -0.95 8.10 0.65
CA LEU A 29 -0.08 7.72 1.77
C LEU A 29 1.40 7.88 1.38
N GLY A 30 1.79 7.38 0.19
CA GLY A 30 3.16 7.47 -0.29
C GLY A 30 3.67 8.91 -0.40
N THR A 31 2.87 9.81 -1.00
CA THR A 31 3.22 11.23 -1.10
C THR A 31 3.24 11.91 0.26
N SER A 32 2.29 11.59 1.16
CA SER A 32 2.27 12.14 2.52
C SER A 32 3.49 11.71 3.34
N LEU A 33 3.96 10.47 3.19
CA LEU A 33 5.17 9.96 3.84
C LEU A 33 6.43 10.61 3.27
N ALA A 34 6.50 10.77 1.94
CA ALA A 34 7.63 11.42 1.28
C ALA A 34 7.74 12.91 1.68
N GLU A 35 6.62 13.63 1.73
CA GLU A 35 6.59 15.03 2.21
C GLU A 35 6.93 15.18 3.70
N ALA A 36 6.72 14.12 4.49
CA ALA A 36 7.16 14.07 5.88
C ALA A 36 8.69 13.80 6.03
N GLY A 37 9.41 13.71 4.91
CA GLY A 37 10.87 13.56 4.88
C GLY A 37 11.37 12.11 4.83
N HIS A 38 10.50 11.13 4.61
CA HIS A 38 10.90 9.73 4.46
C HIS A 38 11.15 9.41 2.97
N PRO A 39 12.29 8.79 2.60
CA PRO A 39 12.44 8.22 1.27
C PRO A 39 11.38 7.12 1.05
N VAL A 40 10.62 7.19 -0.05
CA VAL A 40 9.55 6.22 -0.34
C VAL A 40 9.81 5.58 -1.69
N LEU A 41 9.80 4.24 -1.74
CA LEU A 41 9.67 3.45 -2.96
C LEU A 41 8.25 2.89 -3.03
N ALA A 42 7.42 3.44 -3.90
CA ALA A 42 6.11 2.89 -4.22
C ALA A 42 6.25 1.86 -5.34
N ILE A 43 5.66 0.67 -5.17
CA ILE A 43 5.67 -0.40 -6.18
C ILE A 43 4.22 -0.75 -6.52
N ASP A 44 3.89 -0.62 -7.79
CA ASP A 44 2.59 -1.06 -8.32
C ASP A 44 2.68 -2.55 -8.66
N LEU A 45 1.93 -3.37 -7.93
CA LEU A 45 1.79 -4.81 -8.16
C LEU A 45 0.48 -5.15 -8.88
N ASP A 46 -0.34 -4.15 -9.22
CA ASP A 46 -1.59 -4.35 -9.95
C ASP A 46 -1.31 -4.29 -11.47
N PRO A 47 -1.62 -5.34 -12.24
CA PRO A 47 -1.49 -5.32 -13.70
C PRO A 47 -2.25 -4.19 -14.39
N GLN A 48 -3.24 -3.58 -13.73
CA GLN A 48 -3.92 -2.38 -14.23
C GLN A 48 -3.01 -1.15 -14.28
N ASN A 49 -1.84 -1.19 -13.60
CA ASN A 49 -0.80 -0.17 -13.63
C ASN A 49 -1.35 1.25 -13.38
N ALA A 50 -2.23 1.39 -12.38
CA ALA A 50 -2.99 2.60 -12.15
C ALA A 50 -2.29 3.61 -11.23
N LEU A 51 -1.32 3.17 -10.42
CA LEU A 51 -0.63 4.03 -9.45
C LEU A 51 0.09 5.22 -10.11
N ARG A 52 0.61 5.01 -11.32
CA ARG A 52 1.26 6.05 -12.14
C ARG A 52 0.39 7.27 -12.41
N PHE A 53 -0.93 7.09 -12.54
CA PHE A 53 -1.85 8.19 -12.85
C PHE A 53 -2.01 9.16 -11.68
N HIS A 54 -1.83 8.70 -10.46
CA HIS A 54 -1.87 9.53 -9.25
C HIS A 54 -0.58 10.32 -9.01
N LEU A 55 0.54 9.89 -9.62
CA LEU A 55 1.86 10.40 -9.28
C LEU A 55 2.50 11.26 -10.39
N ALA A 56 1.71 11.71 -11.35
CA ALA A 56 2.11 12.61 -12.44
C ALA A 56 3.32 12.12 -13.28
N LEU A 57 3.42 10.81 -13.46
CA LEU A 57 4.50 10.27 -14.26
C LEU A 57 4.17 10.33 -15.75
N ASP A 58 5.21 10.57 -16.55
CA ASP A 58 5.07 10.58 -17.99
C ASP A 58 4.51 9.25 -18.50
N ARG A 59 3.46 9.31 -19.30
CA ARG A 59 2.81 8.12 -19.88
C ARG A 59 3.78 7.28 -20.70
N THR A 60 4.75 7.89 -21.37
CA THR A 60 5.74 7.20 -22.21
C THR A 60 6.82 6.49 -21.37
N ALA A 61 7.17 7.02 -20.21
CA ALA A 61 8.17 6.41 -19.33
C ALA A 61 7.68 5.11 -18.65
N CYS A 62 6.38 4.83 -18.67
CA CYS A 62 5.76 3.73 -17.96
C CYS A 62 5.61 2.43 -18.77
N GLU A 63 6.15 2.34 -19.97
CA GLU A 63 6.22 1.06 -20.71
C GLU A 63 7.21 0.09 -20.08
N CYS A 64 8.28 0.63 -19.47
CA CYS A 64 9.29 -0.13 -18.74
C CYS A 64 8.95 -0.11 -17.25
N GLY A 65 8.22 -1.10 -16.75
CA GLY A 65 7.92 -1.25 -15.33
C GLY A 65 8.48 -2.56 -14.78
N LEU A 66 7.90 -3.01 -13.68
CA LEU A 66 8.19 -4.28 -13.01
C LEU A 66 8.14 -5.46 -14.02
N ALA A 67 7.09 -5.55 -14.83
CA ALA A 67 6.93 -6.60 -15.83
C ALA A 67 8.03 -6.57 -16.90
N GLY A 68 8.44 -5.38 -17.35
CA GLY A 68 9.55 -5.22 -18.30
C GLY A 68 10.90 -5.58 -17.71
N ALA A 69 11.15 -5.20 -16.46
CA ALA A 69 12.39 -5.56 -15.75
C ALA A 69 12.48 -7.08 -15.49
N LEU A 70 11.38 -7.73 -15.15
CA LEU A 70 11.29 -9.18 -15.00
C LEU A 70 11.58 -9.93 -16.30
N ALA A 71 11.03 -9.44 -17.41
CA ALA A 71 11.27 -10.00 -18.74
C ALA A 71 12.67 -9.69 -19.29
N GLY A 72 13.54 -8.99 -18.53
CA GLY A 72 14.88 -8.60 -18.97
C GLY A 72 14.89 -7.52 -20.08
N ARG A 73 13.75 -6.87 -20.34
CA ARG A 73 13.61 -5.81 -21.33
C ARG A 73 14.11 -4.46 -20.85
N ALA A 74 14.22 -4.28 -19.53
CA ALA A 74 14.75 -3.08 -18.90
C ALA A 74 15.53 -3.44 -17.64
N SER A 75 16.48 -2.59 -17.25
CA SER A 75 17.07 -2.68 -15.92
C SER A 75 16.10 -2.14 -14.86
N TRP A 76 16.25 -2.56 -13.60
CA TRP A 76 15.46 -2.04 -12.49
C TRP A 76 15.57 -0.50 -12.35
N THR A 77 16.76 0.04 -12.61
CA THR A 77 17.00 1.50 -12.58
C THR A 77 16.21 2.22 -13.67
N GLN A 78 16.07 1.63 -14.86
CA GLN A 78 15.26 2.20 -15.94
C GLN A 78 13.76 2.06 -15.68
N ALA A 79 13.36 1.01 -14.99
CA ALA A 79 11.96 0.78 -14.63
C ALA A 79 11.48 1.71 -13.49
N MET A 80 12.39 2.13 -12.59
CA MET A 80 12.09 3.05 -11.51
C MET A 80 12.01 4.49 -12.02
N GLN A 81 10.92 5.18 -11.68
CA GLN A 81 10.65 6.55 -12.11
C GLN A 81 10.73 7.49 -10.90
N PRO A 82 11.52 8.57 -10.99
CA PRO A 82 11.54 9.57 -9.92
C PRO A 82 10.19 10.29 -9.86
N GLY A 83 9.58 10.25 -8.71
CA GLY A 83 8.38 11.01 -8.39
C GLY A 83 8.72 12.28 -7.60
N ARG A 84 7.70 12.89 -7.02
CA ARG A 84 7.84 14.14 -6.27
C ARG A 84 8.14 13.88 -4.79
N GLY A 85 8.79 14.86 -4.12
CA GLY A 85 8.98 14.85 -2.68
C GLY A 85 9.88 13.73 -2.14
N GLY A 86 10.75 13.13 -2.97
CA GLY A 86 11.59 11.98 -2.59
C GLY A 86 10.92 10.61 -2.78
N LEU A 87 9.72 10.57 -3.37
CA LEU A 87 9.08 9.34 -3.78
C LEU A 87 9.68 8.84 -5.10
N VAL A 88 9.94 7.54 -5.17
CA VAL A 88 10.27 6.82 -6.41
C VAL A 88 9.14 5.84 -6.69
N LEU A 89 8.69 5.74 -7.94
CA LEU A 89 7.70 4.74 -8.36
C LEU A 89 8.37 3.64 -9.19
N LEU A 90 8.08 2.39 -8.87
CA LEU A 90 8.22 1.26 -9.78
C LEU A 90 6.82 0.89 -10.28
N PRO A 91 6.40 1.33 -11.48
CA PRO A 91 5.10 1.00 -12.03
C PRO A 91 5.06 -0.49 -12.41
N PHE A 92 3.88 -1.06 -12.56
CA PHE A 92 3.76 -2.44 -13.07
C PHE A 92 4.33 -2.56 -14.49
N GLY A 93 4.08 -1.55 -15.31
CA GLY A 93 4.52 -1.53 -16.71
C GLY A 93 3.48 -2.12 -17.66
N ALA A 94 3.78 -2.05 -18.96
CA ALA A 94 2.94 -2.64 -19.99
C ALA A 94 3.26 -4.13 -20.13
N ILE A 95 2.21 -4.96 -20.19
CA ILE A 95 2.29 -6.39 -20.40
C ILE A 95 1.07 -6.84 -21.19
N ASP A 96 1.22 -7.79 -22.09
CA ASP A 96 0.10 -8.45 -22.74
C ASP A 96 -0.38 -9.67 -21.94
N ASP A 97 -1.53 -10.21 -22.31
CA ASP A 97 -2.19 -11.28 -21.56
C ASP A 97 -1.34 -12.56 -21.47
N GLU A 98 -0.63 -12.93 -22.53
CA GLU A 98 0.18 -14.15 -22.56
C GLU A 98 1.37 -14.04 -21.63
N HIS A 99 2.10 -12.92 -21.67
CA HIS A 99 3.22 -12.66 -20.77
C HIS A 99 2.77 -12.44 -19.33
N GLN A 100 1.55 -11.89 -19.09
CA GLN A 100 1.01 -11.78 -17.75
C GLN A 100 0.78 -13.15 -17.12
N ILE A 101 0.16 -14.09 -17.86
CA ILE A 101 -0.07 -15.47 -17.39
C ILE A 101 1.26 -16.15 -17.04
N GLU A 102 2.26 -16.01 -17.92
CA GLU A 102 3.59 -16.59 -17.65
C GLU A 102 4.26 -15.96 -16.41
N LEU A 103 4.16 -14.64 -16.26
CA LEU A 103 4.64 -13.93 -15.08
C LEU A 103 3.96 -14.44 -13.80
N GLU A 104 2.64 -14.57 -13.82
CA GLU A 104 1.88 -15.07 -12.66
C GLU A 104 2.28 -16.50 -12.28
N ARG A 105 2.55 -17.35 -13.28
CA ARG A 105 3.06 -18.71 -13.05
C ARG A 105 4.45 -18.67 -12.38
N GLN A 106 5.38 -17.86 -12.88
CA GLN A 106 6.70 -17.70 -12.31
C GLN A 106 6.65 -17.19 -10.85
N LEU A 107 5.79 -16.23 -10.57
CA LEU A 107 5.57 -15.70 -9.21
C LEU A 107 4.95 -16.76 -8.28
N ALA A 108 4.08 -17.62 -8.78
CA ALA A 108 3.49 -18.72 -8.02
C ALA A 108 4.53 -19.80 -7.67
N ASP A 109 5.42 -20.13 -8.63
CA ASP A 109 6.51 -21.10 -8.45
C ASP A 109 7.63 -20.57 -7.54
N HIS A 110 7.74 -19.24 -7.41
CA HIS A 110 8.75 -18.58 -6.57
C HIS A 110 8.14 -17.67 -5.50
N PRO A 111 7.61 -18.20 -4.41
CA PRO A 111 6.93 -17.42 -3.36
C PRO A 111 7.79 -16.36 -2.66
N GLY A 112 9.11 -16.43 -2.73
CA GLY A 112 10.08 -15.48 -2.17
C GLY A 112 10.54 -14.39 -3.15
N TRP A 113 10.02 -14.39 -4.37
CA TRP A 113 10.52 -13.54 -5.45
C TRP A 113 10.61 -12.05 -5.07
N LEU A 114 9.57 -11.49 -4.45
CA LEU A 114 9.57 -10.07 -4.08
C LEU A 114 10.59 -9.77 -2.97
N ALA A 115 10.78 -10.67 -2.01
CA ALA A 115 11.79 -10.53 -0.98
C ALA A 115 13.20 -10.49 -1.59
N ASP A 116 13.50 -11.42 -2.48
CA ASP A 116 14.80 -11.50 -3.17
C ASP A 116 15.03 -10.26 -4.06
N THR A 117 13.99 -9.75 -4.70
CA THR A 117 14.06 -8.56 -5.53
C THR A 117 14.33 -7.31 -4.69
N LEU A 118 13.61 -7.12 -3.59
CA LEU A 118 13.81 -5.99 -2.68
C LEU A 118 15.21 -6.03 -2.04
N ALA A 119 15.72 -7.21 -1.67
CA ALA A 119 17.07 -7.36 -1.13
C ALA A 119 18.16 -6.93 -2.14
N ARG A 120 17.94 -7.17 -3.44
CA ARG A 120 18.87 -6.75 -4.51
C ARG A 120 18.91 -5.24 -4.73
N PHE A 121 17.85 -4.52 -4.41
CA PHE A 121 17.81 -3.06 -4.58
C PHE A 121 18.76 -2.33 -3.62
N ARG A 122 19.17 -2.95 -2.52
CA ARG A 122 20.09 -2.38 -1.51
C ARG A 122 19.64 -0.98 -1.06
N LEU A 123 18.33 -0.83 -0.84
CA LEU A 123 17.75 0.43 -0.40
C LEU A 123 18.30 0.82 0.97
N PRO A 124 18.46 2.14 1.24
CA PRO A 124 18.74 2.62 2.59
C PRO A 124 17.70 2.10 3.59
N PRO A 125 18.09 1.75 4.84
CA PRO A 125 17.17 1.19 5.83
C PRO A 125 15.99 2.11 6.19
N GLU A 126 16.16 3.42 6.04
CA GLU A 126 15.13 4.45 6.25
C GLU A 126 14.11 4.53 5.11
N THR A 127 14.37 3.86 3.98
CA THR A 127 13.45 3.86 2.84
C THR A 127 12.20 3.05 3.17
N LEU A 128 11.04 3.67 3.07
CA LEU A 128 9.76 3.00 3.22
C LEU A 128 9.31 2.44 1.87
N VAL A 129 9.10 1.13 1.81
CA VAL A 129 8.54 0.48 0.61
C VAL A 129 7.03 0.40 0.75
N LEU A 130 6.30 0.96 -0.21
CA LEU A 130 4.85 0.94 -0.25
C LEU A 130 4.38 0.11 -1.45
N LEU A 131 3.59 -0.93 -1.18
CA LEU A 131 3.09 -1.86 -2.20
C LEU A 131 1.61 -1.60 -2.46
N ASP A 132 1.25 -1.24 -3.70
CA ASP A 132 -0.15 -1.27 -4.17
C ASP A 132 -0.45 -2.66 -4.75
N THR A 133 -1.61 -3.23 -4.42
CA THR A 133 -1.96 -4.60 -4.80
C THR A 133 -3.27 -4.67 -5.56
N PRO A 134 -3.44 -5.65 -6.46
CA PRO A 134 -4.72 -5.91 -7.10
C PRO A 134 -5.80 -6.33 -6.09
N PRO A 135 -7.09 -6.23 -6.43
CA PRO A 135 -8.18 -6.64 -5.56
C PRO A 135 -8.25 -8.15 -5.40
N GLY A 136 -8.59 -8.60 -4.20
CA GLY A 136 -8.85 -10.00 -3.89
C GLY A 136 -7.61 -10.90 -3.90
N PRO A 137 -7.82 -12.22 -3.81
CA PRO A 137 -6.74 -13.20 -3.81
C PRO A 137 -6.00 -13.21 -5.17
N SER A 138 -4.69 -13.01 -5.13
CA SER A 138 -3.82 -13.07 -6.31
C SER A 138 -2.41 -13.48 -5.90
N VAL A 139 -1.60 -13.89 -6.85
CA VAL A 139 -0.18 -14.17 -6.64
C VAL A 139 0.56 -12.89 -6.21
N TYR A 140 0.20 -11.75 -6.73
CA TYR A 140 0.76 -10.44 -6.36
C TYR A 140 0.48 -10.09 -4.90
N LEU A 141 -0.76 -10.28 -4.42
CA LEU A 141 -1.10 -10.10 -3.02
C LEU A 141 -0.32 -11.06 -2.11
N GLN A 142 -0.12 -12.32 -2.54
CA GLN A 142 0.68 -13.29 -1.79
C GLN A 142 2.14 -12.82 -1.66
N GLN A 143 2.75 -12.34 -2.74
CA GLN A 143 4.10 -11.78 -2.74
C GLN A 143 4.19 -10.59 -1.79
N ALA A 144 3.22 -9.64 -1.87
CA ALA A 144 3.18 -8.47 -1.01
C ALA A 144 3.07 -8.82 0.47
N LEU A 145 2.15 -9.71 0.86
CA LEU A 145 1.95 -10.11 2.25
C LEU A 145 3.15 -10.86 2.84
N ARG A 146 3.89 -11.61 2.01
CA ARG A 146 5.09 -12.32 2.46
C ARG A 146 6.25 -11.42 2.85
N VAL A 147 6.26 -10.15 2.40
CA VAL A 147 7.32 -9.18 2.71
C VAL A 147 6.82 -8.02 3.59
N ALA A 148 5.51 -7.82 3.70
CA ALA A 148 4.96 -6.71 4.44
C ALA A 148 5.30 -6.78 5.93
N HIS A 149 5.75 -5.67 6.51
CA HIS A 149 5.84 -5.44 7.95
C HIS A 149 4.52 -4.93 8.51
N LEU A 150 3.78 -4.16 7.69
CA LEU A 150 2.45 -3.65 8.02
C LEU A 150 1.53 -3.86 6.81
N SER A 151 0.31 -4.39 7.03
CA SER A 151 -0.72 -4.37 6.00
C SER A 151 -1.78 -3.32 6.32
N VAL A 152 -2.12 -2.48 5.32
CA VAL A 152 -3.20 -1.49 5.39
C VAL A 152 -4.35 -2.00 4.54
N VAL A 153 -5.39 -2.49 5.22
CA VAL A 153 -6.61 -3.01 4.60
C VAL A 153 -7.53 -1.85 4.28
N THR A 154 -7.73 -1.55 3.00
CA THR A 154 -8.67 -0.51 2.56
C THR A 154 -10.08 -1.07 2.45
N VAL A 155 -11.02 -0.44 3.14
CA VAL A 155 -12.45 -0.79 3.15
C VAL A 155 -13.32 0.44 2.95
N LEU A 156 -14.55 0.23 2.47
CA LEU A 156 -15.58 1.27 2.41
C LEU A 156 -16.51 1.18 3.62
N PRO A 157 -17.21 2.25 4.01
CA PRO A 157 -18.24 2.22 5.04
C PRO A 157 -19.53 1.61 4.49
N ASP A 158 -19.46 0.36 3.97
CA ASP A 158 -20.57 -0.40 3.44
C ASP A 158 -20.60 -1.84 3.99
N ALA A 159 -21.78 -2.46 3.94
CA ALA A 159 -22.00 -3.82 4.43
C ALA A 159 -21.15 -4.86 3.68
N GLY A 160 -20.90 -4.65 2.39
CA GLY A 160 -20.09 -5.55 1.57
C GLY A 160 -18.62 -5.55 1.98
N SER A 161 -18.05 -4.38 2.30
CA SER A 161 -16.69 -4.28 2.83
C SER A 161 -16.58 -4.92 4.21
N PHE A 162 -17.56 -4.66 5.09
CA PHE A 162 -17.61 -5.30 6.41
C PHE A 162 -17.61 -6.83 6.30
N ALA A 163 -18.45 -7.39 5.44
CA ALA A 163 -18.56 -8.83 5.23
C ALA A 163 -17.29 -9.49 4.66
N THR A 164 -16.40 -8.71 4.03
CA THR A 164 -15.15 -9.24 3.46
C THR A 164 -13.95 -9.21 4.42
N LEU A 165 -14.05 -8.56 5.57
CA LEU A 165 -12.97 -8.51 6.57
C LEU A 165 -12.45 -9.90 6.97
N PRO A 166 -13.30 -10.91 7.27
CA PRO A 166 -12.81 -12.24 7.60
C PRO A 166 -12.01 -12.91 6.47
N LEU A 167 -12.28 -12.58 5.22
CA LEU A 167 -11.49 -13.09 4.08
C LEU A 167 -10.08 -12.50 4.08
N VAL A 168 -9.98 -11.18 4.29
CA VAL A 168 -8.69 -10.49 4.38
C VAL A 168 -7.90 -11.00 5.58
N ASP A 169 -8.53 -11.14 6.74
CA ASP A 169 -7.89 -11.66 7.96
C ASP A 169 -7.30 -13.06 7.74
N ARG A 170 -8.02 -13.95 7.05
CA ARG A 170 -7.50 -15.27 6.69
C ARG A 170 -6.28 -15.20 5.75
N MET A 171 -6.26 -14.27 4.80
CA MET A 171 -5.11 -14.10 3.91
C MET A 171 -3.89 -13.57 4.67
N VAL A 172 -4.08 -12.57 5.52
CA VAL A 172 -3.03 -12.03 6.39
C VAL A 172 -2.50 -13.13 7.31
N GLU A 173 -3.38 -13.85 7.98
CA GLU A 173 -3.02 -14.97 8.85
C GLU A 173 -2.18 -16.02 8.09
N LYS A 174 -2.61 -16.40 6.91
CA LYS A 174 -1.94 -17.41 6.08
C LYS A 174 -0.51 -17.01 5.68
N TYR A 175 -0.29 -15.75 5.32
CA TYR A 175 0.99 -15.32 4.72
C TYR A 175 1.89 -14.55 5.68
N CYS A 176 1.36 -13.98 6.76
CA CYS A 176 2.12 -13.18 7.72
C CYS A 176 2.35 -13.89 9.07
N ARG A 177 1.53 -14.93 9.40
CA ARG A 177 1.63 -15.62 10.68
C ARG A 177 3.02 -16.22 10.90
N GLY A 178 3.53 -16.05 12.12
CA GLY A 178 4.83 -16.60 12.53
C GLY A 178 6.02 -15.83 12.02
N ARG A 179 5.81 -14.75 11.28
CA ARG A 179 6.89 -13.84 10.87
C ARG A 179 7.16 -12.84 11.99
N PRO A 180 8.38 -12.83 12.57
CA PRO A 180 8.72 -11.93 13.69
C PRO A 180 8.79 -10.44 13.29
N ASP A 181 8.96 -10.17 12.00
CA ASP A 181 9.03 -8.84 11.40
C ASP A 181 7.66 -8.27 11.00
N PHE A 182 6.57 -9.08 11.03
CA PHE A 182 5.23 -8.59 10.76
C PHE A 182 4.63 -7.94 12.02
N VAL A 183 4.44 -6.63 11.94
CA VAL A 183 3.99 -5.81 13.09
C VAL A 183 2.48 -5.92 13.30
N ALA A 184 1.70 -5.65 12.24
CA ALA A 184 0.23 -5.65 12.35
C ALA A 184 -0.48 -5.64 10.98
N SER A 185 -1.77 -5.98 11.02
CA SER A 185 -2.76 -5.67 9.98
C SER A 185 -3.73 -4.63 10.52
N VAL A 186 -3.77 -3.48 9.86
CA VAL A 186 -4.63 -2.35 10.24
C VAL A 186 -5.61 -2.02 9.12
N CYS A 187 -6.74 -1.38 9.46
CA CYS A 187 -7.79 -1.05 8.49
C CYS A 187 -7.89 0.47 8.31
N LEU A 188 -7.98 0.92 7.07
CA LEU A 188 -8.29 2.29 6.69
C LEU A 188 -9.70 2.30 6.08
N VAL A 189 -10.62 3.06 6.67
CA VAL A 189 -11.98 3.24 6.14
C VAL A 189 -11.97 4.42 5.19
N ASN A 190 -12.16 4.14 3.90
CA ASN A 190 -12.06 5.13 2.83
C ASN A 190 -13.46 5.61 2.37
N GLN A 191 -13.52 6.80 1.77
CA GLN A 191 -14.72 7.40 1.17
C GLN A 191 -15.91 7.52 2.15
N VAL A 192 -15.66 7.94 3.38
CA VAL A 192 -16.70 8.13 4.38
C VAL A 192 -17.49 9.39 4.07
N ASP A 193 -18.77 9.22 3.77
CA ASP A 193 -19.74 10.32 3.63
C ASP A 193 -20.53 10.49 4.95
N ALA A 194 -20.15 11.49 5.75
CA ALA A 194 -20.80 11.78 7.01
C ALA A 194 -22.26 12.24 6.85
N GLY A 195 -22.69 12.69 5.66
CA GLY A 195 -24.07 13.03 5.34
C GLY A 195 -24.97 11.79 5.23
N LYS A 196 -24.43 10.63 4.85
CA LYS A 196 -25.19 9.39 4.68
C LYS A 196 -25.33 8.63 6.00
N ARG A 197 -26.59 8.39 6.45
CA ARG A 197 -26.89 7.66 7.69
C ARG A 197 -26.22 6.28 7.69
N LEU A 198 -26.38 5.51 6.61
CA LEU A 198 -25.80 4.17 6.51
C LEU A 198 -24.25 4.18 6.67
N ASN A 199 -23.56 5.17 6.08
CA ASN A 199 -22.11 5.27 6.24
C ASN A 199 -21.71 5.52 7.69
N ARG A 200 -22.46 6.36 8.42
CA ARG A 200 -22.22 6.59 9.85
C ARG A 200 -22.44 5.34 10.69
N ASP A 201 -23.55 4.64 10.44
CA ASP A 201 -23.91 3.43 11.17
C ASP A 201 -22.86 2.31 10.94
N VAL A 202 -22.46 2.09 9.68
CA VAL A 202 -21.41 1.10 9.34
C VAL A 202 -20.03 1.53 9.86
N LEU A 203 -19.68 2.82 9.79
CA LEU A 203 -18.42 3.30 10.37
C LEU A 203 -18.37 3.08 11.88
N GLN A 204 -19.49 3.27 12.59
CA GLN A 204 -19.57 2.99 14.02
C GLN A 204 -19.36 1.48 14.32
N ALA A 205 -19.99 0.61 13.52
CA ALA A 205 -19.78 -0.83 13.62
C ALA A 205 -18.32 -1.23 13.35
N LEU A 206 -17.72 -0.66 12.29
CA LEU A 206 -16.30 -0.88 11.97
C LEU A 206 -15.38 -0.41 13.10
N ARG A 207 -15.64 0.74 13.70
CA ARG A 207 -14.84 1.24 14.83
C ARG A 207 -14.91 0.30 16.03
N HIS A 208 -16.08 -0.26 16.30
CA HIS A 208 -16.27 -1.22 17.39
C HIS A 208 -15.53 -2.55 17.11
N GLU A 209 -15.68 -3.09 15.91
CA GLU A 209 -15.07 -4.36 15.49
C GLU A 209 -13.54 -4.28 15.37
N LEU A 210 -13.04 -3.19 14.81
CA LEU A 210 -11.61 -3.03 14.55
C LEU A 210 -10.81 -2.58 15.78
N GLY A 211 -11.42 -1.80 16.69
CA GLY A 211 -10.72 -1.26 17.86
C GLY A 211 -9.37 -0.64 17.48
N ASP A 212 -8.28 -1.12 18.06
CA ASP A 212 -6.92 -0.65 17.80
C ASP A 212 -6.42 -0.97 16.39
N ARG A 213 -7.10 -1.84 15.64
CA ARG A 213 -6.77 -2.10 14.23
C ARG A 213 -7.23 -0.98 13.30
N LEU A 214 -8.05 -0.05 13.75
CA LEU A 214 -8.42 1.10 12.93
C LEU A 214 -7.23 2.05 12.80
N LEU A 215 -6.67 2.15 11.58
CA LEU A 215 -5.59 3.09 11.26
C LEU A 215 -6.11 4.52 11.17
N GLY A 216 -7.24 4.70 10.49
CA GLY A 216 -7.85 6.00 10.25
C GLY A 216 -9.04 5.94 9.33
N VAL A 217 -9.59 7.12 9.07
CA VAL A 217 -10.76 7.33 8.21
C VAL A 217 -10.39 8.39 7.19
N VAL A 218 -10.75 8.16 5.92
CA VAL A 218 -10.63 9.15 4.86
C VAL A 218 -12.04 9.50 4.39
N HIS A 219 -12.40 10.78 4.50
CA HIS A 219 -13.70 11.26 4.08
C HIS A 219 -13.83 11.28 2.56
N GLN A 220 -15.06 11.11 2.07
CA GLN A 220 -15.38 11.33 0.67
C GLN A 220 -15.17 12.82 0.36
N ASP A 221 -14.27 13.09 -0.60
CA ASP A 221 -13.88 14.45 -0.96
C ASP A 221 -13.69 14.51 -2.48
N GLN A 222 -14.37 15.48 -3.12
CA GLN A 222 -14.28 15.68 -4.57
C GLN A 222 -12.86 16.03 -5.01
N ALA A 223 -12.09 16.69 -4.14
CA ALA A 223 -10.69 17.05 -4.41
C ALA A 223 -9.82 15.83 -4.74
N VAL A 224 -10.14 14.63 -4.23
CA VAL A 224 -9.40 13.39 -4.55
C VAL A 224 -9.60 12.99 -6.01
N CYS A 225 -10.82 13.11 -6.53
CA CYS A 225 -11.13 12.81 -7.93
C CYS A 225 -10.49 13.83 -8.88
N GLU A 226 -10.56 15.11 -8.50
CA GLU A 226 -9.99 16.24 -9.26
C GLU A 226 -8.45 16.17 -9.28
N ALA A 227 -7.84 15.79 -8.17
CA ALA A 227 -6.41 15.55 -8.09
C ALA A 227 -5.97 14.45 -9.06
N LEU A 228 -6.68 13.31 -9.09
CA LEU A 228 -6.41 12.23 -10.04
C LEU A 228 -6.57 12.70 -11.49
N ALA A 229 -7.63 13.44 -11.81
CA ALA A 229 -7.84 14.01 -13.15
C ALA A 229 -6.72 14.97 -13.56
N SER A 230 -6.11 15.65 -12.57
CA SER A 230 -4.97 16.55 -12.73
C SER A 230 -3.60 15.84 -12.63
N ALA A 231 -3.60 14.49 -12.59
CA ALA A 231 -2.44 13.65 -12.45
C ALA A 231 -1.54 14.05 -11.25
N THR A 232 -2.14 14.28 -10.10
CA THR A 232 -1.44 14.67 -8.86
C THR A 232 -2.09 14.06 -7.63
N ASP A 233 -1.44 14.18 -6.48
CA ASP A 233 -2.00 13.80 -5.19
C ASP A 233 -2.89 14.91 -4.61
N VAL A 234 -3.77 14.52 -3.65
CA VAL A 234 -4.76 15.46 -3.09
C VAL A 234 -4.12 16.58 -2.28
N ARG A 235 -2.99 16.34 -1.62
CA ARG A 235 -2.32 17.36 -0.79
C ARG A 235 -1.74 18.50 -1.62
N ARG A 236 -1.31 18.22 -2.85
CA ARG A 236 -0.86 19.24 -3.79
C ARG A 236 -2.01 19.94 -4.49
N TYR A 237 -3.06 19.20 -4.85
CA TYR A 237 -4.22 19.75 -5.53
C TYR A 237 -5.03 20.66 -4.61
N ALA A 238 -5.34 20.17 -3.41
CA ALA A 238 -6.16 20.88 -2.43
C ALA A 238 -5.62 20.65 -1.00
N PRO A 239 -4.52 21.33 -0.61
CA PRO A 239 -3.78 21.05 0.63
C PRO A 239 -4.60 21.26 1.91
N PHE A 240 -5.70 22.00 1.83
CA PHE A 240 -6.61 22.28 2.96
C PHE A 240 -7.91 21.46 2.89
N SER A 241 -8.01 20.51 1.97
CA SER A 241 -9.17 19.62 1.89
C SER A 241 -9.20 18.63 3.05
N GLN A 242 -10.38 18.11 3.37
CA GLN A 242 -10.53 17.14 4.45
C GLN A 242 -9.73 15.86 4.16
N ALA A 243 -9.79 15.37 2.92
CA ALA A 243 -9.06 14.17 2.54
C ALA A 243 -7.54 14.37 2.61
N ALA A 244 -7.01 15.57 2.31
CA ALA A 244 -5.59 15.85 2.44
C ALA A 244 -5.10 15.72 3.89
N GLU A 245 -5.86 16.24 4.85
CA GLU A 245 -5.56 16.10 6.28
C GLU A 245 -5.73 14.64 6.75
N ASP A 246 -6.79 13.96 6.30
CA ASP A 246 -7.04 12.55 6.64
C ASP A 246 -5.88 11.64 6.20
N PHE A 247 -5.38 11.80 4.97
CA PHE A 247 -4.23 11.04 4.50
C PHE A 247 -2.96 11.35 5.29
N LEU A 248 -2.73 12.62 5.64
CA LEU A 248 -1.61 13.00 6.49
C LEU A 248 -1.68 12.32 7.87
N GLN A 249 -2.85 12.30 8.49
CA GLN A 249 -3.06 11.63 9.76
C GLN A 249 -2.86 10.11 9.64
N CYS A 250 -3.37 9.49 8.57
CA CYS A 250 -3.13 8.06 8.30
C CYS A 250 -1.63 7.77 8.11
N ALA A 251 -0.89 8.61 7.39
CA ALA A 251 0.56 8.46 7.21
C ALA A 251 1.30 8.53 8.56
N ARG A 252 0.95 9.48 9.43
CA ARG A 252 1.50 9.56 10.80
C ARG A 252 1.21 8.29 11.61
N GLN A 253 0.03 7.70 11.47
CA GLN A 253 -0.31 6.45 12.14
C GLN A 253 0.49 5.26 11.58
N VAL A 254 0.72 5.19 10.27
CA VAL A 254 1.61 4.19 9.67
C VAL A 254 3.00 4.25 10.29
N LEU A 255 3.59 5.45 10.39
CA LEU A 255 4.91 5.63 11.01
C LEU A 255 4.92 5.20 12.49
N ARG A 256 3.88 5.54 13.25
CA ARG A 256 3.76 5.12 14.66
C ARG A 256 3.69 3.61 14.81
N ARG A 257 3.01 2.91 13.90
CA ARG A 257 2.92 1.44 13.94
C ARG A 257 4.23 0.76 13.57
N LEU A 258 5.01 1.37 12.68
CA LEU A 258 6.32 0.85 12.26
C LEU A 258 7.44 1.20 13.23
N ALA A 259 7.24 2.19 14.10
CA ALA A 259 8.23 2.55 15.11
C ALA A 259 8.50 1.34 16.04
N PRO A 260 9.77 1.06 16.38
CA PRO A 260 10.08 0.03 17.38
C PRO A 260 9.32 0.33 18.68
N ALA A 261 8.75 -0.71 19.29
CA ALA A 261 8.14 -0.56 20.60
C ALA A 261 9.17 0.06 21.55
N ALA A 262 8.83 1.20 22.17
CA ALA A 262 9.71 1.79 23.19
C ALA A 262 10.02 0.71 24.23
N PRO A 263 11.29 0.52 24.64
CA PRO A 263 11.61 -0.46 25.67
C PRO A 263 10.75 -0.14 26.89
N SER A 264 9.99 -1.11 27.35
CA SER A 264 9.19 -1.01 28.57
C SER A 264 10.14 -0.55 29.67
N ALA A 265 9.91 0.63 30.23
CA ALA A 265 10.68 1.08 31.38
C ALA A 265 10.43 0.06 32.50
N GLU A 266 11.39 -0.82 32.74
CA GLU A 266 11.39 -1.66 33.93
C GLU A 266 11.28 -0.71 35.11
N ILE A 267 10.10 -0.65 35.72
CA ILE A 267 9.91 -0.01 37.01
C ILE A 267 10.75 -0.84 37.99
N ARG A 268 12.00 -0.47 38.17
CA ARG A 268 12.78 -0.93 39.34
C ARG A 268 12.00 -0.46 40.54
N ARG A 269 11.28 -1.37 41.15
CA ARG A 269 10.73 -1.16 42.50
C ARG A 269 11.92 -1.07 43.47
N PRO A 270 11.88 -0.11 44.42
CA PRO A 270 12.93 0.08 45.42
C PRO A 270 13.05 -1.11 46.38
#